data_5c885aa9a2dbc9c663e0773c65626175
#
_entry.id   5c885aa9a2dbc9c663e0773c65626175
#
_cell.length_a   1.000
_cell.length_b   1.000
_cell.length_c   1.000
_cell.angle_alpha   90.00
_cell.angle_beta   90.00
_cell.angle_gamma   90.00
#
_symmetry.space_group_name_H-M   'P 1'
#
loop_
_entity.id
_entity.type
_entity.pdbx_description
1 polymer ?
#
loop_
_entity_poly.entity_id
_entity_poly.type
_entity_poly.pdbx_seq_one_letter_code
_entity_poly.pdbx_strand_id
1 'polypeptide(L)'
;VEQFAPADHSTSDYFIIKDIKTVISLKAETHNFPTTVEPFNGASTGTGGEIRDRMGGGKGSWPIAGTAVYMTSYPRTEEGREWEDILPVRQWLYQTPEQILIKASNGASDFGNKFGQPLICGSVLTFEHEENNEKYAYDKVIMLAGGVGYGTQRDCLKGSPEAGNKV
;
A
#
# COMPACT_ATOMS: atom_id res chain seq x y z
N VAL A 1 -15.53 -3.39 19.97
CA VAL A 1 -15.84 -4.23 18.81
C VAL A 1 -16.55 -5.49 19.28
N GLU A 2 -17.63 -5.86 18.61
CA GLU A 2 -18.39 -7.08 18.87
C GLU A 2 -17.86 -8.20 17.98
N GLN A 3 -17.70 -9.37 18.55
CA GLN A 3 -17.28 -10.58 17.84
C GLN A 3 -18.34 -11.68 18.10
N PHE A 4 -18.69 -12.41 17.06
CA PHE A 4 -19.56 -13.58 17.16
C PHE A 4 -18.75 -14.80 17.53
N ALA A 5 -19.23 -15.58 18.47
CA ALA A 5 -18.67 -16.85 18.89
C ALA A 5 -19.77 -17.88 19.05
N PRO A 6 -19.47 -19.20 18.94
CA PRO A 6 -20.49 -20.24 19.16
C PRO A 6 -21.19 -20.03 20.49
N ALA A 7 -22.54 -20.14 20.47
CA ALA A 7 -23.35 -19.96 21.67
C ALA A 7 -23.09 -21.04 22.73
N ASP A 8 -22.96 -22.28 22.29
CA ASP A 8 -22.56 -23.43 23.09
C ASP A 8 -22.07 -24.59 22.18
N HIS A 9 -21.63 -25.68 22.76
CA HIS A 9 -21.13 -26.84 22.02
C HIS A 9 -22.20 -27.64 21.31
N SER A 10 -23.49 -27.45 21.65
CA SER A 10 -24.62 -28.15 21.05
C SER A 10 -25.18 -27.44 19.82
N THR A 11 -24.81 -26.16 19.63
CA THR A 11 -25.31 -25.29 18.57
C THR A 11 -24.16 -24.62 17.82
N SER A 12 -23.28 -25.43 17.23
CA SER A 12 -22.05 -24.94 16.57
C SER A 12 -22.27 -23.90 15.45
N ASP A 13 -23.49 -23.85 14.92
CA ASP A 13 -23.85 -22.95 13.83
C ASP A 13 -24.28 -21.54 14.29
N TYR A 14 -24.41 -21.33 15.58
CA TYR A 14 -24.84 -20.07 16.16
C TYR A 14 -23.72 -19.39 16.91
N PHE A 15 -23.68 -18.08 16.77
CA PHE A 15 -22.70 -17.24 17.43
C PHE A 15 -23.35 -16.35 18.47
N ILE A 16 -22.69 -16.17 19.59
CA ILE A 16 -23.04 -15.16 20.58
C ILE A 16 -22.24 -13.88 20.29
N ILE A 17 -22.84 -12.73 20.62
CA ILE A 17 -22.13 -11.46 20.59
C ILE A 17 -21.20 -11.40 21.81
N LYS A 18 -19.93 -11.05 21.56
CA LYS A 18 -18.91 -10.93 22.60
C LYS A 18 -18.13 -9.62 22.40
N ASP A 19 -18.00 -8.85 23.46
CA ASP A 19 -17.14 -7.68 23.48
C ASP A 19 -15.66 -8.09 23.47
N ILE A 20 -14.92 -7.55 22.53
CA ILE A 20 -13.46 -7.66 22.49
C ILE A 20 -12.80 -6.31 22.40
N LYS A 21 -11.64 -6.17 23.01
CA LYS A 21 -10.79 -4.99 22.82
C LYS A 21 -9.88 -5.20 21.63
N THR A 22 -9.92 -4.29 20.68
CA THR A 22 -9.10 -4.31 19.46
C THR A 22 -8.17 -3.12 19.40
N VAL A 23 -7.11 -3.27 18.59
CA VAL A 23 -6.15 -2.23 18.27
C VAL A 23 -6.14 -2.05 16.75
N ILE A 24 -6.24 -0.83 16.29
CA ILE A 24 -6.07 -0.50 14.87
C ILE A 24 -4.58 -0.50 14.54
N SER A 25 -4.24 -1.18 13.45
CA SER A 25 -2.91 -1.21 12.87
C SER A 25 -2.89 -0.32 11.62
N LEU A 26 -1.99 0.66 11.59
CA LEU A 26 -1.80 1.56 10.46
C LEU A 26 -0.33 1.55 10.04
N LYS A 27 -0.09 1.56 8.74
CA LYS A 27 1.26 1.66 8.18
C LYS A 27 1.22 2.48 6.89
N ALA A 28 2.26 3.27 6.68
CA ALA A 28 2.60 3.85 5.40
C ALA A 28 4.04 3.47 5.04
N GLU A 29 4.26 3.16 3.78
CA GLU A 29 5.54 2.73 3.22
C GLU A 29 5.82 3.46 1.92
N THR A 30 7.08 3.79 1.66
CA THR A 30 7.51 4.35 0.38
C THR A 30 8.35 3.35 -0.39
N HIS A 31 8.11 3.23 -1.70
CA HIS A 31 8.89 2.34 -2.55
C HIS A 31 9.13 2.99 -3.91
N ASN A 32 10.00 3.99 -3.95
CA ASN A 32 10.11 4.96 -5.05
C ASN A 32 10.93 4.44 -6.23
N PHE A 33 12.26 4.36 -6.08
CA PHE A 33 13.15 4.04 -7.20
C PHE A 33 12.90 2.64 -7.80
N PRO A 34 12.68 1.59 -7.00
CA PRO A 34 12.33 0.29 -7.57
C PRO A 34 11.03 0.30 -8.38
N THR A 35 10.04 1.11 -7.96
CA THR A 35 8.79 1.31 -8.72
C THR A 35 9.03 2.06 -10.03
N THR A 36 10.03 2.93 -10.09
CA THR A 36 10.44 3.60 -11.33
C THR A 36 11.06 2.62 -12.33
N VAL A 37 11.92 1.74 -11.86
CA VAL A 37 12.72 0.81 -12.70
C VAL A 37 11.89 -0.39 -13.12
N GLU A 38 11.23 -1.03 -12.18
CA GLU A 38 10.41 -2.22 -12.37
C GLU A 38 9.06 -2.02 -11.69
N PRO A 39 8.14 -1.30 -12.33
CA PRO A 39 6.94 -0.77 -11.69
C PRO A 39 6.05 -1.84 -11.04
N PHE A 40 5.82 -2.96 -11.71
CA PHE A 40 4.99 -4.04 -11.18
C PHE A 40 5.59 -4.62 -9.90
N ASN A 41 6.82 -5.10 -9.97
CA ASN A 41 7.49 -5.73 -8.83
C ASN A 41 7.84 -4.71 -7.74
N GLY A 42 8.20 -3.49 -8.11
CA GLY A 42 8.47 -2.41 -7.18
C GLY A 42 7.25 -2.03 -6.35
N ALA A 43 6.11 -1.81 -6.98
CA ALA A 43 4.87 -1.48 -6.29
C ALA A 43 4.33 -2.68 -5.48
N SER A 44 4.45 -3.88 -6.02
CA SER A 44 4.14 -5.12 -5.30
C SER A 44 4.95 -5.23 -4.00
N THR A 45 6.24 -4.96 -4.06
CA THR A 45 7.12 -4.96 -2.89
C THR A 45 6.76 -3.86 -1.89
N GLY A 46 6.40 -2.67 -2.36
CA GLY A 46 5.94 -1.57 -1.50
C GLY A 46 4.68 -1.93 -0.73
N THR A 47 3.66 -2.44 -1.41
CA THR A 47 2.44 -2.95 -0.77
C THR A 47 2.75 -4.11 0.18
N GLY A 48 3.62 -5.02 -0.23
CA GLY A 48 4.07 -6.13 0.61
C GLY A 48 4.79 -5.66 1.86
N GLY A 49 5.57 -4.58 1.79
CA GLY A 49 6.27 -3.99 2.93
C GLY A 49 5.30 -3.51 4.01
N GLU A 50 4.31 -2.71 3.63
CA GLU A 50 3.33 -2.21 4.57
C GLU A 50 2.46 -3.32 5.17
N ILE A 51 2.08 -4.34 4.39
CA ILE A 51 1.33 -5.51 4.88
C ILE A 51 2.17 -6.30 5.87
N ARG A 52 3.43 -6.61 5.55
CA ARG A 52 4.33 -7.37 6.41
C ARG A 52 4.56 -6.67 7.74
N ASP A 53 4.75 -5.36 7.74
CA ASP A 53 4.97 -4.60 8.97
C ASP A 53 3.75 -4.62 9.88
N ARG A 54 2.55 -4.54 9.32
CA ARG A 54 1.32 -4.64 10.10
C ARG A 54 1.10 -6.05 10.61
N MET A 55 1.26 -7.06 9.76
CA MET A 55 1.16 -8.46 10.18
C MET A 55 2.21 -8.84 11.23
N GLY A 56 3.39 -8.25 11.16
CA GLY A 56 4.46 -8.42 12.16
C GLY A 56 4.30 -7.56 13.42
N GLY A 57 3.28 -6.72 13.50
CA GLY A 57 2.99 -5.90 14.67
C GLY A 57 2.52 -6.74 15.86
N GLY A 58 3.16 -6.57 17.02
CA GLY A 58 2.87 -7.40 18.20
C GLY A 58 3.06 -8.89 17.91
N LYS A 59 2.02 -9.69 18.12
CA LYS A 59 1.93 -11.11 17.77
C LYS A 59 1.20 -11.34 16.45
N GLY A 60 0.71 -10.30 15.83
CA GLY A 60 0.04 -10.29 14.54
C GLY A 60 -1.15 -9.37 14.50
N SER A 61 -1.43 -8.86 13.30
CA SER A 61 -2.68 -8.16 12.98
C SER A 61 -3.19 -8.56 11.60
N TRP A 62 -4.46 -8.32 11.35
CA TRP A 62 -5.11 -8.68 10.11
C TRP A 62 -5.21 -7.45 9.20
N PRO A 63 -4.66 -7.49 8.00
CA PRO A 63 -4.88 -6.44 7.01
C PRO A 63 -6.35 -6.42 6.58
N ILE A 64 -6.92 -5.23 6.44
CA ILE A 64 -8.32 -5.05 6.02
C ILE A 64 -8.39 -4.38 4.66
N ALA A 65 -7.68 -3.27 4.50
CA ALA A 65 -7.73 -2.45 3.30
C ALA A 65 -6.42 -1.70 3.10
N GLY A 66 -6.08 -1.47 1.85
CA GLY A 66 -4.89 -0.73 1.46
C GLY A 66 -5.19 0.45 0.56
N THR A 67 -4.19 1.29 0.38
CA THR A 67 -4.17 2.41 -0.54
C THR A 67 -2.82 2.50 -1.24
N ALA A 68 -2.81 3.05 -2.45
CA ALA A 68 -1.58 3.37 -3.16
C ALA A 68 -1.68 4.76 -3.78
N VAL A 69 -0.68 5.59 -3.52
CA VAL A 69 -0.55 6.93 -4.10
C VAL A 69 0.70 6.96 -4.96
N TYR A 70 0.58 7.53 -6.14
CA TYR A 70 1.70 7.69 -7.06
C TYR A 70 1.90 9.16 -7.41
N MET A 71 3.16 9.57 -7.48
CA MET A 71 3.56 10.90 -7.95
C MET A 71 4.48 10.73 -9.14
N THR A 72 4.08 11.29 -10.28
CA THR A 72 4.80 11.17 -11.57
C THR A 72 4.85 12.51 -12.28
N SER A 73 5.69 12.62 -13.30
CA SER A 73 5.54 13.65 -14.31
C SER A 73 4.24 13.45 -15.11
N TYR A 74 3.87 14.43 -15.91
CA TYR A 74 2.62 14.36 -16.68
C TYR A 74 2.58 13.15 -17.62
N PRO A 75 1.51 12.34 -17.58
CA PRO A 75 1.38 11.15 -18.42
C PRO A 75 1.05 11.46 -19.89
N ARG A 76 0.46 12.62 -20.20
CA ARG A 76 0.10 13.07 -21.55
C ARG A 76 -0.77 12.07 -22.30
N THR A 77 -1.79 11.56 -21.63
CA THR A 77 -2.68 10.51 -22.16
C THR A 77 -4.02 11.05 -22.67
N GLU A 78 -4.34 12.29 -22.33
CA GLU A 78 -5.63 12.90 -22.66
C GLU A 78 -5.45 14.15 -23.50
N GLU A 79 -6.23 14.29 -24.56
CA GLU A 79 -6.31 15.50 -25.36
C GLU A 79 -6.92 16.66 -24.55
N GLY A 80 -6.55 17.90 -24.89
CA GLY A 80 -7.09 19.10 -24.25
C GLY A 80 -6.49 19.47 -22.90
N ARG A 81 -5.39 18.83 -22.53
CA ARG A 81 -4.60 19.19 -21.32
C ARG A 81 -3.39 20.02 -21.74
N GLU A 82 -3.63 21.24 -22.19
CA GLU A 82 -2.57 22.14 -22.68
C GLU A 82 -1.45 22.38 -21.66
N TRP A 83 -1.74 22.30 -20.37
CA TRP A 83 -0.73 22.44 -19.33
C TRP A 83 0.29 21.29 -19.29
N GLU A 84 -0.03 20.14 -19.84
CA GLU A 84 0.89 19.00 -19.93
C GLU A 84 1.92 19.20 -21.07
N ASP A 85 1.65 20.12 -22.00
CA ASP A 85 2.48 20.39 -23.19
C ASP A 85 3.37 21.63 -23.04
N ILE A 86 3.31 22.35 -21.91
CA ILE A 86 4.12 23.54 -21.65
C ILE A 86 5.62 23.20 -21.64
N LEU A 87 5.97 22.04 -21.07
CA LEU A 87 7.34 21.56 -21.08
C LEU A 87 7.51 20.41 -22.10
N PRO A 88 8.69 20.32 -22.73
CA PRO A 88 8.97 19.21 -23.64
C PRO A 88 8.93 17.89 -22.90
N VAL A 89 8.45 16.86 -23.58
CA VAL A 89 8.45 15.50 -23.08
C VAL A 89 9.87 15.11 -22.63
N ARG A 90 9.99 14.64 -21.42
CA ARG A 90 11.28 14.22 -20.84
C ARG A 90 11.66 12.84 -21.37
N GLN A 91 12.92 12.64 -21.59
CA GLN A 91 13.42 11.29 -21.90
C GLN A 91 13.44 10.45 -20.62
N TRP A 92 12.65 9.40 -20.63
CA TRP A 92 12.53 8.49 -19.49
C TRP A 92 13.62 7.43 -19.55
N LEU A 93 14.25 7.18 -18.42
CA LEU A 93 15.33 6.19 -18.33
C LEU A 93 14.84 4.76 -18.60
N TYR A 94 13.58 4.48 -18.26
CA TYR A 94 13.04 3.11 -18.29
C TYR A 94 11.70 3.01 -19.01
N GLN A 95 10.68 3.74 -18.55
CA GLN A 95 9.31 3.66 -19.05
C GLN A 95 8.61 5.02 -18.94
N THR A 96 7.54 5.21 -19.70
CA THR A 96 6.72 6.42 -19.60
C THR A 96 5.94 6.46 -18.28
N PRO A 97 5.54 7.65 -17.79
CA PRO A 97 4.69 7.77 -16.60
C PRO A 97 3.42 6.92 -16.67
N GLU A 98 2.74 6.89 -17.82
CA GLU A 98 1.57 6.05 -18.04
C GLU A 98 1.87 4.56 -17.84
N GLN A 99 2.92 4.06 -18.48
CA GLN A 99 3.32 2.66 -18.35
C GLN A 99 3.67 2.29 -16.91
N ILE A 100 4.35 3.19 -16.20
CA ILE A 100 4.69 3.01 -14.79
C ILE A 100 3.41 2.94 -13.95
N LEU A 101 2.48 3.88 -14.13
CA LEU A 101 1.24 3.93 -13.36
C LEU A 101 0.40 2.66 -13.53
N ILE A 102 0.22 2.20 -14.78
CA ILE A 102 -0.54 0.97 -15.07
C ILE A 102 0.12 -0.25 -14.41
N LYS A 103 1.41 -0.44 -14.63
CA LYS A 103 2.14 -1.60 -14.09
C LYS A 103 2.24 -1.57 -12.58
N ALA A 104 2.52 -0.40 -11.99
CA ALA A 104 2.60 -0.24 -10.55
C ALA A 104 1.26 -0.51 -9.86
N SER A 105 0.17 0.03 -10.40
CA SER A 105 -1.17 -0.23 -9.89
C SER A 105 -1.51 -1.73 -9.91
N ASN A 106 -1.20 -2.40 -11.01
CA ASN A 106 -1.40 -3.85 -11.13
C ASN A 106 -0.55 -4.63 -10.12
N GLY A 107 0.70 -4.26 -9.93
CA GLY A 107 1.59 -4.92 -8.97
C GLY A 107 1.16 -4.74 -7.52
N ALA A 108 0.75 -3.55 -7.14
CA ALA A 108 0.24 -3.26 -5.80
C ALA A 108 -1.05 -4.05 -5.51
N SER A 109 -1.98 -4.07 -6.47
CA SER A 109 -3.23 -4.82 -6.35
C SER A 109 -3.00 -6.34 -6.30
N ASP A 110 -2.10 -6.86 -7.12
CA ASP A 110 -1.76 -8.28 -7.13
C ASP A 110 -1.24 -8.75 -5.76
N PHE A 111 -0.35 -7.99 -5.14
CA PHE A 111 0.16 -8.34 -3.81
C PHE A 111 -0.93 -8.25 -2.74
N GLY A 112 -1.68 -7.17 -2.72
CA GLY A 112 -2.77 -6.97 -1.77
C GLY A 112 -3.81 -8.10 -1.84
N ASN A 113 -4.21 -8.48 -3.03
CA ASN A 113 -5.19 -9.55 -3.25
C ASN A 113 -4.73 -10.91 -2.71
N LYS A 114 -3.42 -11.21 -2.80
CA LYS A 114 -2.86 -12.45 -2.24
C LYS A 114 -2.94 -12.54 -0.73
N PHE A 115 -3.03 -11.40 -0.05
CA PHE A 115 -3.15 -11.30 1.40
C PHE A 115 -4.57 -10.93 1.88
N GLY A 116 -5.53 -10.89 0.96
CA GLY A 116 -6.89 -10.49 1.29
C GLY A 116 -7.03 -9.01 1.66
N GLN A 117 -6.10 -8.17 1.24
CA GLN A 117 -6.13 -6.71 1.42
C GLN A 117 -6.42 -6.04 0.08
N PRO A 118 -7.68 -5.69 -0.23
CA PRO A 118 -7.99 -4.92 -1.42
C PRO A 118 -7.41 -3.50 -1.32
N LEU A 119 -6.92 -2.95 -2.43
CA LEU A 119 -6.69 -1.53 -2.56
C LEU A 119 -8.03 -0.83 -2.79
N ILE A 120 -8.48 -0.08 -1.80
CA ILE A 120 -9.82 0.54 -1.82
C ILE A 120 -9.82 1.97 -2.31
N CYS A 121 -8.67 2.61 -2.31
CA CYS A 121 -8.49 3.96 -2.84
C CYS A 121 -7.04 4.21 -3.22
N GLY A 122 -6.83 5.29 -3.94
CA GLY A 122 -5.52 5.76 -4.32
C GLY A 122 -5.61 7.15 -4.92
N SER A 123 -4.46 7.70 -5.27
CA SER A 123 -4.37 8.99 -5.95
C SER A 123 -3.18 9.00 -6.91
N VAL A 124 -3.32 9.76 -7.97
CA VAL A 124 -2.21 10.12 -8.84
C VAL A 124 -2.01 11.63 -8.74
N LEU A 125 -0.80 12.03 -8.43
CA LEU A 125 -0.38 13.41 -8.37
C LEU A 125 0.69 13.62 -9.44
N THR A 126 0.53 14.67 -10.23
CA THR A 126 1.47 14.97 -11.31
C THR A 126 2.03 16.37 -11.14
N PHE A 127 3.29 16.54 -11.51
CA PHE A 127 3.94 17.83 -11.41
C PHE A 127 5.12 17.93 -12.35
N GLU A 128 5.13 19.02 -13.14
CA GLU A 128 6.28 19.50 -13.88
C GLU A 128 6.29 21.02 -13.80
N HIS A 129 7.46 21.60 -13.58
CA HIS A 129 7.64 23.04 -13.46
C HIS A 129 9.03 23.45 -13.94
N GLU A 130 9.13 24.66 -14.52
CA GLU A 130 10.40 25.28 -14.86
C GLU A 130 10.49 26.65 -14.20
N GLU A 131 11.57 26.87 -13.47
CA GLU A 131 11.88 28.14 -12.83
C GLU A 131 13.39 28.40 -12.90
N ASN A 132 13.78 29.62 -13.27
CA ASN A 132 15.19 30.03 -13.39
C ASN A 132 16.03 29.09 -14.28
N ASN A 133 15.47 28.57 -15.36
CA ASN A 133 16.05 27.58 -16.27
C ASN A 133 16.33 26.21 -15.62
N GLU A 134 15.76 25.94 -14.47
CA GLU A 134 15.80 24.62 -13.82
C GLU A 134 14.45 23.94 -13.92
N LYS A 135 14.48 22.63 -14.17
CA LYS A 135 13.27 21.82 -14.34
C LYS A 135 13.04 20.95 -13.10
N TYR A 136 11.84 21.06 -12.58
CA TYR A 136 11.36 20.31 -11.43
C TYR A 136 10.24 19.36 -11.87
N ALA A 137 10.36 18.09 -11.53
CA ALA A 137 9.34 17.10 -11.83
C ALA A 137 9.52 15.83 -10.98
N TYR A 138 8.50 15.01 -10.94
CA TYR A 138 8.62 13.67 -10.38
C TYR A 138 9.20 12.70 -11.43
N ASP A 139 10.45 12.89 -11.82
CA ASP A 139 11.14 12.00 -12.76
C ASP A 139 11.40 10.62 -12.16
N LYS A 140 11.67 10.58 -10.88
CA LYS A 140 11.63 9.38 -10.08
C LYS A 140 10.26 9.30 -9.43
N VAL A 141 9.50 8.27 -9.78
CA VAL A 141 8.18 8.03 -9.21
C VAL A 141 8.26 7.96 -7.69
N ILE A 142 7.35 8.63 -7.02
CA ILE A 142 7.11 8.41 -5.60
C ILE A 142 5.90 7.48 -5.49
N MET A 143 6.07 6.37 -4.80
CA MET A 143 5.00 5.48 -4.43
C MET A 143 4.83 5.49 -2.92
N LEU A 144 3.61 5.76 -2.47
CA LEU A 144 3.21 5.63 -1.08
C LEU A 144 2.19 4.49 -0.98
N ALA A 145 2.60 3.38 -0.39
CA ALA A 145 1.69 2.30 -0.05
C ALA A 145 1.23 2.49 1.39
N GLY A 146 -0.03 2.28 1.65
CA GLY A 146 -0.57 2.38 3.00
C GLY A 146 -1.67 1.37 3.23
N GLY A 147 -1.98 1.12 4.50
CA GLY A 147 -3.05 0.21 4.82
C GLY A 147 -3.50 0.28 6.26
N VAL A 148 -4.68 -0.26 6.47
CA VAL A 148 -5.32 -0.42 7.76
C VAL A 148 -5.57 -1.89 8.05
N GLY A 149 -5.37 -2.26 9.29
CA GLY A 149 -5.69 -3.58 9.81
C GLY A 149 -6.14 -3.51 11.27
N TYR A 150 -6.38 -4.63 11.87
CA TYR A 150 -6.69 -4.70 13.28
C TYR A 150 -6.07 -5.95 13.94
N GLY A 151 -5.85 -5.84 15.24
CA GLY A 151 -5.48 -6.96 16.09
C GLY A 151 -6.26 -6.93 17.38
N THR A 152 -6.21 -8.01 18.16
CA THR A 152 -6.77 -7.99 19.51
C THR A 152 -5.78 -7.27 20.46
N GLN A 153 -6.30 -6.64 21.51
CA GLN A 153 -5.44 -6.00 22.52
C GLN A 153 -4.46 -7.01 23.16
N ARG A 154 -4.88 -8.26 23.31
CA ARG A 154 -4.04 -9.34 23.81
C ARG A 154 -2.76 -9.56 22.98
N ASP A 155 -2.88 -9.35 21.68
CA ASP A 155 -1.84 -9.68 20.71
C ASP A 155 -1.08 -8.44 20.19
N CYS A 156 -1.39 -7.24 20.73
CA CYS A 156 -0.78 -5.99 20.25
C CYS A 156 0.67 -5.76 20.68
N LEU A 157 1.16 -6.52 21.67
CA LEU A 157 2.53 -6.46 22.15
C LEU A 157 3.27 -7.76 21.82
N LYS A 158 4.55 -7.63 21.49
CA LYS A 158 5.43 -8.79 21.32
C LYS A 158 5.64 -9.53 22.64
N GLY A 159 5.79 -10.84 22.55
CA GLY A 159 6.27 -11.64 23.68
C GLY A 159 7.77 -11.44 23.94
N SER A 160 8.23 -11.86 25.10
CA SER A 160 9.66 -11.93 25.41
C SER A 160 10.19 -13.28 24.94
N PRO A 161 11.27 -13.34 24.14
CA PRO A 161 11.88 -14.60 23.76
C PRO A 161 12.56 -15.26 24.98
N GLU A 162 12.47 -16.57 25.06
CA GLU A 162 13.12 -17.37 26.11
C GLU A 162 14.13 -18.33 25.49
N ALA A 163 15.13 -18.73 26.27
CA ALA A 163 16.11 -19.72 25.81
C ALA A 163 15.42 -21.04 25.45
N GLY A 164 15.67 -21.53 24.23
CA GLY A 164 15.03 -22.73 23.69
C GLY A 164 13.83 -22.46 22.78
N ASN A 165 13.37 -21.22 22.62
CA ASN A 165 12.40 -20.87 21.62
C ASN A 165 12.97 -21.13 20.22
N LYS A 166 12.11 -21.62 19.31
CA LYS A 166 12.46 -21.80 17.92
C LYS A 166 12.10 -20.52 17.13
N VAL A 167 12.94 -20.15 16.19
CA VAL A 167 12.75 -19.05 15.25
C VAL A 167 12.35 -19.60 13.90
#